data_fb80b21e98c913e5b2e738eccad23da8
#
_entry.id   fb80b21e98c913e5b2e738eccad23da8
#
_cell.length_a   1.000
_cell.length_b   1.000
_cell.length_c   1.000
_cell.angle_alpha   90.00
_cell.angle_beta   90.00
_cell.angle_gamma   90.00
#
_symmetry.space_group_name_H-M   'P 1'
#
loop_
_entity.id
_entity.type
_entity.pdbx_description
1 polymer ?
#
loop_
_entity_poly.entity_id
_entity_poly.type
_entity_poly.pdbx_seq_one_letter_code
_entity_poly.pdbx_strand_id
1 'polypeptide(L)'
;STLSSAGLETLAIIAYRQPITRSEIELLRGVKADKILQTLLAKGLIEEQGRKDSPGRPILYGTTKQFLQYFGLNALADLPAQPVLSDETLFETEGSETPSA
;
A
#
# COMPACT_ATOMS: atom_id res chain seq x y z
N SER A 1 9.28 -16.71 -1.01
CA SER A 1 8.00 -17.22 -0.73
C SER A 1 6.92 -16.22 -1.10
N THR A 2 5.72 -16.72 -1.16
CA THR A 2 4.61 -15.97 -1.68
C THR A 2 3.96 -15.12 -0.61
N LEU A 3 3.53 -13.94 -0.97
CA LEU A 3 2.80 -13.10 -0.04
C LEU A 3 1.34 -13.53 -0.01
N SER A 4 0.71 -13.34 1.15
CA SER A 4 -0.72 -13.59 1.27
C SER A 4 -1.48 -12.49 0.53
N SER A 5 -2.78 -12.67 0.37
CA SER A 5 -3.63 -11.64 -0.20
C SER A 5 -3.54 -10.35 0.59
N ALA A 6 -3.55 -10.48 1.91
CA ALA A 6 -3.45 -9.30 2.76
C ALA A 6 -2.10 -8.61 2.56
N GLY A 7 -1.05 -9.41 2.40
CA GLY A 7 0.27 -8.85 2.16
C GLY A 7 0.35 -8.10 0.85
N LEU A 8 -0.21 -8.69 -0.21
CA LEU A 8 -0.20 -8.04 -1.52
C LEU A 8 -1.03 -6.77 -1.51
N GLU A 9 -2.19 -6.81 -0.89
CA GLU A 9 -3.05 -5.64 -0.81
C GLU A 9 -2.35 -4.51 -0.07
N THR A 10 -1.77 -4.83 1.08
CA THR A 10 -1.11 -3.82 1.90
C THR A 10 0.10 -3.25 1.19
N LEU A 11 0.88 -4.11 0.56
CA LEU A 11 2.06 -3.68 -0.17
C LEU A 11 1.67 -2.75 -1.32
N ALA A 12 0.58 -3.06 -2.01
CA ALA A 12 0.13 -2.22 -3.10
C ALA A 12 -0.30 -0.85 -2.59
N ILE A 13 -1.00 -0.81 -1.47
CA ILE A 13 -1.40 0.47 -0.88
C ILE A 13 -0.17 1.31 -0.59
N ILE A 14 0.83 0.70 0.04
CA ILE A 14 2.04 1.42 0.37
C ILE A 14 2.74 1.91 -0.89
N ALA A 15 2.87 1.05 -1.88
CA ALA A 15 3.58 1.41 -3.10
C ALA A 15 2.95 2.60 -3.79
N TYR A 16 1.63 2.67 -3.84
CA TYR A 16 0.96 3.73 -4.56
C TYR A 16 0.73 4.98 -3.73
N ARG A 17 0.72 4.85 -2.41
CA ARG A 17 0.37 5.97 -1.54
C ARG A 17 1.52 6.45 -0.67
N GLN A 18 2.71 5.86 -0.82
CA GLN A 18 3.83 6.23 0.01
C GLN A 18 4.20 7.70 -0.12
N PRO A 19 4.70 8.33 0.94
CA PRO A 19 4.83 7.74 2.28
C PRO A 19 3.49 7.74 3.00
N ILE A 20 3.25 6.69 3.78
CA ILE A 20 1.93 6.50 4.39
C ILE A 20 2.08 5.90 5.79
N THR A 21 1.18 6.26 6.69
CA THR A 21 1.23 5.76 8.06
C THR A 21 0.39 4.51 8.21
N ARG A 22 0.61 3.79 9.33
CA ARG A 22 -0.19 2.60 9.62
C ARG A 22 -1.67 2.95 9.72
N SER A 23 -2.00 4.04 10.41
CA SER A 23 -3.40 4.41 10.56
C SER A 23 -4.06 4.66 9.22
N GLU A 24 -3.34 5.29 8.31
CA GLU A 24 -3.89 5.56 6.99
C GLU A 24 -4.09 4.27 6.22
N ILE A 25 -3.17 3.33 6.37
CA ILE A 25 -3.30 2.03 5.73
C ILE A 25 -4.52 1.30 6.28
N GLU A 26 -4.67 1.33 7.60
CA GLU A 26 -5.79 0.65 8.23
C GLU A 26 -7.12 1.25 7.84
N LEU A 27 -7.13 2.55 7.66
CA LEU A 27 -8.34 3.22 7.23
C LEU A 27 -8.75 2.76 5.83
N LEU A 28 -7.78 2.62 4.95
CA LEU A 28 -8.08 2.16 3.59
C LEU A 28 -8.49 0.70 3.55
N ARG A 29 -7.87 -0.13 4.39
CA ARG A 29 -8.18 -1.54 4.38
C ARG A 29 -9.39 -1.91 5.22
N GLY A 30 -9.68 -1.14 6.26
CA GLY A 30 -10.76 -1.45 7.18
C GLY A 30 -10.40 -2.49 8.21
N VAL A 31 -9.14 -2.85 8.34
CA VAL A 31 -8.67 -3.82 9.32
C VAL A 31 -7.32 -3.41 9.84
N LYS A 32 -6.91 -3.99 10.97
CA LYS A 32 -5.61 -3.72 11.56
C LYS A 32 -4.50 -4.19 10.62
N ALA A 33 -3.37 -3.51 10.69
CA ALA A 33 -2.26 -3.82 9.82
C ALA A 33 -0.95 -4.12 10.56
N ASP A 34 -1.00 -4.24 11.88
CA ASP A 34 0.22 -4.44 12.66
C ASP A 34 1.05 -5.62 12.18
N LYS A 35 0.42 -6.78 12.08
CA LYS A 35 1.16 -7.98 11.74
C LYS A 35 1.65 -7.98 10.31
N ILE A 36 0.82 -7.53 9.40
CA ILE A 36 1.20 -7.56 8.01
C ILE A 36 2.35 -6.58 7.75
N LEU A 37 2.35 -5.44 8.46
CA LEU A 37 3.44 -4.50 8.33
C LEU A 37 4.74 -5.11 8.82
N GLN A 38 4.69 -5.85 9.95
CA GLN A 38 5.89 -6.51 10.44
C GLN A 38 6.41 -7.52 9.43
N THR A 39 5.51 -8.26 8.80
CA THR A 39 5.90 -9.23 7.79
C THR A 39 6.58 -8.54 6.60
N LEU A 40 5.99 -7.46 6.13
CA LEU A 40 6.56 -6.75 4.98
C LEU A 40 7.91 -6.12 5.32
N LEU A 41 8.05 -5.61 6.55
CA LEU A 41 9.32 -5.08 7.00
C LEU A 41 10.37 -6.20 7.07
N ALA A 42 9.98 -7.35 7.62
CA ALA A 42 10.91 -8.47 7.76
C ALA A 42 11.37 -8.99 6.40
N LYS A 43 10.51 -8.91 5.42
CA LYS A 43 10.88 -9.33 4.07
C LYS A 43 11.67 -8.28 3.32
N GLY A 44 11.84 -7.12 3.91
CA GLY A 44 12.59 -6.05 3.27
C GLY A 44 11.86 -5.38 2.13
N LEU A 45 10.55 -5.51 2.07
CA LEU A 45 9.78 -4.93 0.97
C LEU A 45 9.33 -3.52 1.27
N ILE A 46 9.26 -3.16 2.54
CA ILE A 46 8.93 -1.79 2.95
C ILE A 46 9.93 -1.35 4.01
N GLU A 47 9.98 -0.07 4.26
CA GLU A 47 10.89 0.48 5.26
C GLU A 47 10.26 1.73 5.87
N GLU A 48 10.75 2.11 7.04
CA GLU A 48 10.35 3.34 7.68
C GLU A 48 11.07 4.49 7.00
N GLN A 49 10.33 5.50 6.64
CA GLN A 49 10.89 6.63 5.90
C GLN A 49 10.68 7.95 6.63
N GLY A 50 10.74 7.91 7.95
CA GLY A 50 10.60 9.12 8.74
C GLY A 50 9.27 9.13 9.46
N ARG A 51 8.90 10.28 9.97
CA ARG A 51 7.68 10.42 10.74
C ARG A 51 6.85 11.57 10.19
N LYS A 52 5.54 11.37 10.25
CA LYS A 52 4.63 12.40 9.79
C LYS A 52 4.61 13.53 10.79
N ASP A 53 4.52 14.75 10.30
CA ASP A 53 4.48 15.92 11.17
C ASP A 53 3.04 16.17 11.59
N SER A 54 2.57 15.36 12.51
CA SER A 54 1.22 15.43 13.03
C SER A 54 1.23 14.89 14.44
N PRO A 55 0.15 15.01 15.19
CA PRO A 55 0.12 14.54 16.58
C PRO A 55 0.51 13.07 16.66
N GLY A 56 1.38 12.75 17.61
CA GLY A 56 1.86 11.39 17.78
C GLY A 56 3.02 11.06 16.86
N ARG A 57 3.30 11.90 15.86
CA ARG A 57 4.40 11.71 14.92
C ARG A 57 4.50 10.27 14.45
N PRO A 58 3.46 9.78 13.76
CA PRO A 58 3.43 8.38 13.34
C PRO A 58 4.48 8.10 12.27
N ILE A 59 4.93 6.84 12.27
CA ILE A 59 5.92 6.40 11.32
C ILE A 59 5.33 6.40 9.91
N LEU A 60 6.14 6.82 8.95
CA LEU A 60 5.78 6.78 7.53
C LEU A 60 6.48 5.59 6.90
N TYR A 61 5.76 4.84 6.08
CA TYR A 61 6.29 3.67 5.41
C TYR A 61 6.37 3.91 3.91
N GLY A 62 7.35 3.28 3.29
CA GLY A 62 7.49 3.31 1.84
C GLY A 62 8.12 2.02 1.37
N THR A 63 8.22 1.83 0.08
CA THR A 63 8.80 0.61 -0.49
C THR A 63 10.31 0.75 -0.61
N THR A 64 10.97 -0.37 -0.83
CA THR A 64 12.43 -0.45 -0.88
C THR A 64 12.88 -0.83 -2.29
N LYS A 65 14.22 -0.86 -2.48
CA LYS A 65 14.75 -1.36 -3.72
C LYS A 65 14.40 -2.83 -3.90
N GLN A 66 14.36 -3.58 -2.80
CA GLN A 66 14.02 -4.99 -2.87
C GLN A 66 12.60 -5.18 -3.39
N PHE A 67 11.71 -4.25 -3.05
CA PHE A 67 10.36 -4.29 -3.59
C PHE A 67 10.42 -4.23 -5.12
N LEU A 68 11.20 -3.31 -5.65
CA LEU A 68 11.32 -3.17 -7.10
C LEU A 68 11.87 -4.45 -7.72
N GLN A 69 12.89 -5.02 -7.12
CA GLN A 69 13.47 -6.26 -7.61
C GLN A 69 12.49 -7.41 -7.55
N TYR A 70 11.74 -7.48 -6.48
CA TYR A 70 10.78 -8.55 -6.27
C TYR A 70 9.73 -8.55 -7.39
N PHE A 71 9.37 -7.37 -7.87
CA PHE A 71 8.36 -7.25 -8.93
C PHE A 71 8.97 -6.99 -10.29
N GLY A 72 10.29 -7.03 -10.41
CA GLY A 72 10.95 -6.86 -11.70
C GLY A 72 10.86 -5.43 -12.23
N LEU A 73 10.81 -4.46 -11.33
CA LEU A 73 10.70 -3.07 -11.74
C LEU A 73 12.04 -2.37 -11.60
N ASN A 74 12.27 -1.34 -12.39
CA ASN A 74 13.49 -0.54 -12.31
C ASN A 74 13.32 0.68 -11.43
N ALA A 75 12.11 1.21 -11.36
CA ALA A 75 11.82 2.41 -10.57
C ALA A 75 10.35 2.44 -10.24
N LEU A 76 9.98 3.30 -9.29
CA LEU A 76 8.57 3.44 -8.94
C LEU A 76 7.73 3.88 -10.12
N ALA A 77 8.33 4.63 -11.02
CA ALA A 77 7.59 5.09 -12.20
C ALA A 77 7.12 3.93 -13.06
N ASP A 78 7.71 2.76 -12.88
CA ASP A 78 7.33 1.59 -13.68
C ASP A 78 6.08 0.91 -13.16
N LEU A 79 5.54 1.35 -12.02
CA LEU A 79 4.31 0.79 -11.51
C LEU A 79 3.17 1.13 -12.45
N PRO A 80 2.25 0.20 -12.66
CA PRO A 80 1.12 0.49 -13.56
C PRO A 80 0.22 1.55 -12.93
N ALA A 81 -0.63 2.14 -13.73
CA ALA A 81 -1.57 3.12 -13.23
C ALA A 81 -2.38 2.48 -12.13
N GLN A 82 -2.81 3.30 -11.18
CA GLN A 82 -3.47 2.81 -10.00
C GLN A 82 -4.98 2.85 -10.16
N PRO A 83 -5.59 1.83 -10.66
CA PRO A 83 -7.02 1.88 -10.86
C PRO A 83 -7.82 1.40 -9.68
N VAL A 84 -7.33 0.43 -8.96
CA VAL A 84 -8.15 -0.18 -7.94
C VAL A 84 -7.94 0.22 -6.52
N LEU A 85 -6.96 1.05 -6.28
CA LEU A 85 -6.68 1.42 -4.91
C LEU A 85 -7.29 2.74 -4.51
N SER A 86 -7.98 3.41 -5.41
CA SER A 86 -8.60 4.67 -5.05
C SER A 86 -10.03 4.37 -4.62
N ASP A 87 -10.50 5.14 -3.68
CA ASP A 87 -11.85 4.98 -3.21
C ASP A 87 -12.84 5.19 -4.32
N GLU A 88 -12.55 6.14 -5.16
CA GLU A 88 -13.42 6.43 -6.27
C GLU A 88 -13.55 5.25 -7.20
N THR A 89 -12.45 4.63 -7.48
CA THR A 89 -12.45 3.48 -8.35
C THR A 89 -13.27 2.36 -7.76
N LEU A 90 -13.13 2.17 -6.47
CA LEU A 90 -13.90 1.12 -5.81
C LEU A 90 -15.37 1.42 -5.89
N PHE A 91 -15.75 2.65 -5.69
CA PHE A 91 -17.12 3.03 -5.79
C PHE A 91 -17.64 2.84 -7.19
N GLU A 92 -16.87 3.24 -8.14
CA GLU A 92 -17.26 3.08 -9.51
C GLU A 92 -17.44 1.63 -9.87
N THR A 93 -16.60 0.80 -9.35
CA THR A 93 -16.70 -0.59 -9.62
C THR A 93 -18.01 -1.13 -9.15
N GLU A 94 -18.41 -0.76 -7.99
CA GLU A 94 -19.65 -1.18 -7.45
C GLU A 94 -20.82 -0.44 -7.99
N GLY A 95 -20.71 0.84 -8.05
CA GLY A 95 -21.80 1.63 -8.47
C GLY A 95 -21.85 1.78 -9.93
N SER A 96 -20.77 1.92 -10.56
CA SER A 96 -20.81 2.23 -11.93
C SER A 96 -21.02 1.05 -12.80
N GLU A 97 -20.67 -0.07 -12.32
CA GLU A 97 -20.99 -1.16 -13.10
C GLU A 97 -22.37 -1.10 -13.45
N THR A 98 -23.07 -0.63 -12.54
CA THR A 98 -24.43 -0.53 -12.71
C THR A 98 -24.77 0.57 -13.58
N PRO A 99 -24.44 1.67 -13.19
CA PRO A 99 -24.86 2.81 -13.92
C PRO A 99 -24.21 2.89 -15.23
N SER A 100 -23.05 2.60 -15.21
CA SER A 100 -22.35 2.81 -16.38
C SER A 100 -23.02 2.07 -17.39
N ALA A 101 -23.76 1.33 -16.91
CA ALA A 101 -24.54 0.76 -17.90
C ALA A 101 -25.14 1.89 -18.60
#